data_4e96b91f5b68705ca6f1c49e4f6e8a08
#
_entry.id   4e96b91f5b68705ca6f1c49e4f6e8a08
#
_cell.length_a   1.000
_cell.length_b   1.000
_cell.length_c   1.000
_cell.angle_alpha   90.00
_cell.angle_beta   90.00
_cell.angle_gamma   90.00
#
_symmetry.space_group_name_H-M   'P 1'
#
loop_
_entity.id
_entity.type
_entity.pdbx_description
1 polymer ?
#
loop_
_entity_poly.entity_id
_entity_poly.type
_entity_poly.pdbx_seq_one_letter_code
_entity_poly.pdbx_strand_id
1 'polypeptide(L)'
;QALKEHDLDYILKEGIAQQDNGAHILDVNVGLPDIDEPTLMKEVVQELQSVTNLPLQIDTVDTVAMENALRIYNSVSGKQESMDAVFPLIRKYGGVVIGLALDEDGIPATAEGRVQIAKKIIAEAAKYGIEKKDIVIDALAMTISSEPEGAKVTLETLRRLRDEVGVCTVLGVSNISFGLPSRPIVNSIFYTMAMQNGLSVGIINPNSEDMMKAWYAYHALMNLDSNCENYINKYAQQPGTAPVLATGSAHKMTLKSAIERGLREEANSITSEMIQEKDGLEIINEELIPALNTVGEGFEKGTVFLPQLLMSAEAAKAAFAVLKEKMESSGEVQEKKGKIILATVKGDIHDIGKNIVKVLLENYSFDVIDLGK
;
A
#
# COMPACT_ATOMS: atom_id res chain seq x y z
N GLN A 1 -31.17 1.95 -0.55
CA GLN A 1 -32.30 2.16 -1.46
C GLN A 1 -32.07 1.36 -2.75
N ALA A 2 -30.92 1.44 -3.40
CA ALA A 2 -30.58 0.70 -4.64
C ALA A 2 -30.86 -0.81 -4.53
N LEU A 3 -30.47 -1.46 -3.43
CA LEU A 3 -30.75 -2.87 -3.19
C LEU A 3 -32.25 -3.19 -3.15
N LYS A 4 -33.09 -2.31 -2.55
CA LYS A 4 -34.55 -2.49 -2.50
C LYS A 4 -35.21 -2.28 -3.86
N GLU A 5 -34.63 -1.44 -4.69
CA GLU A 5 -35.09 -1.11 -6.05
C GLU A 5 -34.48 -2.05 -7.10
N HIS A 6 -33.60 -2.98 -6.68
CA HIS A 6 -32.88 -3.91 -7.56
C HIS A 6 -32.04 -3.17 -8.63
N ASP A 7 -31.50 -1.99 -8.26
CA ASP A 7 -30.65 -1.17 -9.14
C ASP A 7 -29.20 -1.69 -9.13
N LEU A 8 -28.95 -2.74 -9.90
CA LEU A 8 -27.64 -3.34 -10.04
C LEU A 8 -26.64 -2.39 -10.71
N ASP A 9 -27.10 -1.55 -11.63
CA ASP A 9 -26.22 -0.57 -12.30
C ASP A 9 -25.58 0.42 -11.31
N TYR A 10 -26.32 0.83 -10.29
CA TYR A 10 -25.78 1.66 -9.21
C TYR A 10 -24.71 0.91 -8.42
N ILE A 11 -24.96 -0.35 -8.05
CA ILE A 11 -24.03 -1.16 -7.29
C ILE A 11 -22.72 -1.38 -8.06
N LEU A 12 -22.81 -1.66 -9.36
CA LEU A 12 -21.66 -1.84 -10.24
C LEU A 12 -20.82 -0.56 -10.35
N LYS A 13 -21.46 0.61 -10.50
CA LYS A 13 -20.78 1.91 -10.51
C LYS A 13 -20.05 2.19 -9.20
N GLU A 14 -20.65 1.88 -8.06
CA GLU A 14 -20.00 2.01 -6.76
C GLU A 14 -18.78 1.09 -6.64
N GLY A 15 -18.90 -0.16 -7.09
CA GLY A 15 -17.78 -1.12 -7.10
C GLY A 15 -16.60 -0.63 -7.96
N ILE A 16 -16.88 -0.13 -9.17
CA ILE A 16 -15.87 0.44 -10.07
C ILE A 16 -15.24 1.69 -9.42
N ALA A 17 -16.06 2.60 -8.87
CA ALA A 17 -15.56 3.81 -8.22
C ALA A 17 -14.64 3.49 -7.03
N GLN A 18 -14.96 2.48 -6.24
CA GLN A 18 -14.10 2.03 -5.15
C GLN A 18 -12.79 1.43 -5.66
N GLN A 19 -12.82 0.63 -6.73
CA GLN A 19 -11.62 0.12 -7.39
C GLN A 19 -10.72 1.26 -7.88
N ASP A 20 -11.29 2.24 -8.59
CA ASP A 20 -10.56 3.38 -9.15
C ASP A 20 -9.95 4.27 -8.06
N ASN A 21 -10.56 4.30 -6.88
CA ASN A 21 -10.03 5.00 -5.70
C ASN A 21 -9.07 4.15 -4.84
N GLY A 22 -8.70 2.96 -5.31
CA GLY A 22 -7.63 2.15 -4.72
C GLY A 22 -8.09 1.09 -3.71
N ALA A 23 -9.34 0.64 -3.77
CA ALA A 23 -9.75 -0.56 -3.04
C ALA A 23 -8.96 -1.77 -3.55
N HIS A 24 -8.56 -2.65 -2.62
CA HIS A 24 -7.89 -3.91 -2.94
C HIS A 24 -8.85 -5.11 -2.90
N ILE A 25 -9.95 -4.98 -2.17
CA ILE A 25 -11.01 -5.97 -1.99
C ILE A 25 -12.32 -5.19 -1.91
N LEU A 26 -13.41 -5.70 -2.50
CA LEU A 26 -14.74 -5.14 -2.32
C LEU A 26 -15.52 -5.93 -1.27
N ASP A 27 -16.06 -5.23 -0.28
CA ASP A 27 -16.94 -5.79 0.74
C ASP A 27 -18.38 -5.76 0.25
N VAL A 28 -19.01 -6.94 0.12
CA VAL A 28 -20.34 -7.11 -0.46
C VAL A 28 -21.32 -7.55 0.63
N ASN A 29 -22.18 -6.62 1.05
CA ASN A 29 -23.27 -6.85 1.99
C ASN A 29 -24.60 -6.46 1.33
N VAL A 30 -25.53 -7.41 1.23
CA VAL A 30 -26.88 -7.19 0.67
C VAL A 30 -27.98 -7.51 1.69
N GLY A 31 -27.62 -7.80 2.95
CA GLY A 31 -28.54 -8.15 4.02
C GLY A 31 -29.40 -6.97 4.45
N LEU A 32 -30.64 -6.92 3.98
CA LEU A 32 -31.63 -5.94 4.37
C LEU A 32 -32.95 -6.64 4.74
N PRO A 33 -33.74 -6.11 5.69
CA PRO A 33 -35.07 -6.59 5.96
C PRO A 33 -35.92 -6.63 4.67
N ASP A 34 -36.71 -7.67 4.49
CA ASP A 34 -37.64 -7.86 3.38
C ASP A 34 -37.01 -8.11 1.98
N ILE A 35 -35.74 -8.53 1.94
CA ILE A 35 -35.06 -8.93 0.70
C ILE A 35 -34.74 -10.42 0.73
N ASP A 36 -34.84 -11.10 -0.41
CA ASP A 36 -34.30 -12.45 -0.64
C ASP A 36 -32.78 -12.35 -0.78
N GLU A 37 -32.10 -12.34 0.37
CA GLU A 37 -30.65 -12.19 0.44
C GLU A 37 -29.88 -13.25 -0.35
N PRO A 38 -30.22 -14.57 -0.28
CA PRO A 38 -29.54 -15.61 -1.04
C PRO A 38 -29.54 -15.40 -2.56
N THR A 39 -30.67 -14.96 -3.12
CA THR A 39 -30.80 -14.69 -4.55
C THR A 39 -30.05 -13.43 -4.95
N LEU A 40 -30.26 -12.33 -4.22
CA LEU A 40 -29.64 -11.04 -4.51
C LEU A 40 -28.11 -11.10 -4.34
N MET A 41 -27.61 -11.78 -3.31
CA MET A 41 -26.17 -11.94 -3.10
C MET A 41 -25.51 -12.63 -4.29
N LYS A 42 -26.11 -13.71 -4.78
CA LYS A 42 -25.61 -14.43 -5.96
C LYS A 42 -25.55 -13.52 -7.19
N GLU A 43 -26.60 -12.75 -7.46
CA GLU A 43 -26.67 -11.86 -8.61
C GLU A 43 -25.63 -10.74 -8.51
N VAL A 44 -25.56 -10.05 -7.37
CA VAL A 44 -24.59 -8.97 -7.14
C VAL A 44 -23.15 -9.46 -7.29
N VAL A 45 -22.82 -10.62 -6.75
CA VAL A 45 -21.47 -11.21 -6.88
C VAL A 45 -21.15 -11.54 -8.34
N GLN A 46 -22.09 -12.13 -9.08
CA GLN A 46 -21.89 -12.46 -10.51
C GLN A 46 -21.68 -11.20 -11.35
N GLU A 47 -22.48 -10.17 -11.13
CA GLU A 47 -22.39 -8.92 -11.88
C GLU A 47 -21.11 -8.15 -11.52
N LEU A 48 -20.73 -8.04 -10.24
CA LEU A 48 -19.46 -7.42 -9.84
C LEU A 48 -18.25 -8.13 -10.47
N GLN A 49 -18.26 -9.46 -10.53
CA GLN A 49 -17.19 -10.23 -11.17
C GLN A 49 -17.08 -9.98 -12.69
N SER A 50 -18.14 -9.47 -13.33
CA SER A 50 -18.09 -9.10 -14.74
C SER A 50 -17.38 -7.77 -15.00
N VAL A 51 -17.30 -6.88 -14.01
CA VAL A 51 -16.78 -5.50 -14.15
C VAL A 51 -15.52 -5.24 -13.35
N THR A 52 -15.16 -6.09 -12.38
CA THR A 52 -13.96 -5.94 -11.56
C THR A 52 -13.18 -7.26 -11.44
N ASN A 53 -11.86 -7.16 -11.34
CA ASN A 53 -10.97 -8.28 -11.03
C ASN A 53 -10.59 -8.31 -9.54
N LEU A 54 -11.12 -7.40 -8.71
CA LEU A 54 -10.84 -7.39 -7.29
C LEU A 54 -11.47 -8.61 -6.60
N PRO A 55 -10.81 -9.16 -5.57
CA PRO A 55 -11.44 -10.13 -4.67
C PRO A 55 -12.70 -9.52 -4.03
N LEU A 56 -13.70 -10.35 -3.78
CA LEU A 56 -14.93 -9.95 -3.10
C LEU A 56 -14.98 -10.58 -1.71
N GLN A 57 -15.23 -9.79 -0.69
CA GLN A 57 -15.58 -10.27 0.65
C GLN A 57 -17.10 -10.41 0.71
N ILE A 58 -17.58 -11.59 1.06
CA ILE A 58 -19.02 -11.85 1.24
C ILE A 58 -19.38 -11.61 2.70
N ASP A 59 -20.01 -10.49 2.98
CA ASP A 59 -20.46 -10.11 4.33
C ASP A 59 -21.93 -10.50 4.53
N THR A 60 -22.18 -11.68 5.07
CA THR A 60 -23.49 -12.18 5.41
C THR A 60 -23.46 -13.16 6.59
N VAL A 61 -24.53 -13.19 7.35
CA VAL A 61 -24.78 -14.20 8.40
C VAL A 61 -25.69 -15.34 7.90
N ASP A 62 -26.32 -15.19 6.73
CA ASP A 62 -27.16 -16.20 6.11
C ASP A 62 -26.31 -17.26 5.42
N THR A 63 -26.33 -18.49 5.92
CA THR A 63 -25.51 -19.59 5.37
C THR A 63 -25.93 -20.01 3.97
N VAL A 64 -27.20 -19.79 3.57
CA VAL A 64 -27.68 -20.09 2.19
C VAL A 64 -27.21 -19.00 1.23
N ALA A 65 -27.31 -17.72 1.62
CA ALA A 65 -26.72 -16.61 0.87
C ALA A 65 -25.21 -16.80 0.72
N MET A 66 -24.55 -17.17 1.81
CA MET A 66 -23.15 -17.50 1.86
C MET A 66 -22.81 -18.65 0.90
N GLU A 67 -23.47 -19.79 0.93
CA GLU A 67 -23.19 -20.90 0.02
C GLU A 67 -23.44 -20.54 -1.45
N ASN A 68 -24.47 -19.77 -1.75
CA ASN A 68 -24.77 -19.28 -3.09
C ASN A 68 -23.70 -18.33 -3.66
N ALA A 69 -23.14 -17.48 -2.79
CA ALA A 69 -22.06 -16.56 -3.13
C ALA A 69 -20.67 -17.22 -3.06
N LEU A 70 -20.57 -18.33 -2.33
CA LEU A 70 -19.36 -18.99 -1.91
C LEU A 70 -18.60 -19.67 -3.03
N ARG A 71 -17.93 -18.87 -3.75
CA ARG A 71 -16.64 -19.28 -4.32
C ARG A 71 -15.51 -18.39 -3.82
N ILE A 72 -15.75 -17.43 -2.87
CA ILE A 72 -14.73 -16.41 -2.66
C ILE A 72 -14.42 -16.01 -1.20
N TYR A 73 -15.28 -15.71 -0.24
CA TYR A 73 -14.90 -15.32 1.13
C TYR A 73 -16.03 -15.41 2.16
N ASN A 74 -15.69 -15.61 3.47
CA ASN A 74 -16.70 -15.79 4.53
C ASN A 74 -16.31 -15.17 5.87
N SER A 75 -17.32 -14.74 6.65
CA SER A 75 -17.17 -14.36 8.05
C SER A 75 -17.70 -15.44 9.00
N VAL A 76 -17.03 -15.62 10.15
CA VAL A 76 -17.43 -16.53 11.23
C VAL A 76 -17.26 -15.84 12.58
N SER A 77 -18.13 -16.13 13.54
CA SER A 77 -17.95 -15.69 14.93
C SER A 77 -17.41 -16.82 15.81
N GLY A 78 -16.97 -16.51 17.04
CA GLY A 78 -16.57 -17.51 18.03
C GLY A 78 -17.71 -18.33 18.61
N LYS A 79 -18.96 -18.13 18.15
CA LYS A 79 -20.12 -18.98 18.50
C LYS A 79 -19.95 -20.35 17.86
N GLN A 80 -20.20 -21.41 18.65
CA GLN A 80 -20.02 -22.77 18.15
C GLN A 80 -20.92 -23.07 16.94
N GLU A 81 -22.18 -22.64 16.98
CA GLU A 81 -23.12 -22.82 15.88
C GLU A 81 -22.61 -22.16 14.58
N SER A 82 -22.03 -20.96 14.66
CA SER A 82 -21.46 -20.26 13.52
C SER A 82 -20.26 -21.00 12.93
N MET A 83 -19.37 -21.50 13.78
CA MET A 83 -18.19 -22.27 13.34
C MET A 83 -18.59 -23.61 12.68
N ASP A 84 -19.56 -24.32 13.27
CA ASP A 84 -20.06 -25.60 12.74
C ASP A 84 -20.76 -25.42 11.38
N ALA A 85 -21.38 -24.28 11.13
CA ALA A 85 -22.03 -23.97 9.86
C ALA A 85 -21.02 -23.52 8.78
N VAL A 86 -20.05 -22.67 9.13
CA VAL A 86 -19.18 -22.00 8.16
C VAL A 86 -17.94 -22.83 7.81
N PHE A 87 -17.26 -23.46 8.77
CA PHE A 87 -16.01 -24.17 8.48
C PHE A 87 -16.13 -25.33 7.49
N PRO A 88 -17.22 -26.12 7.47
CA PRO A 88 -17.44 -27.11 6.41
C PRO A 88 -17.50 -26.50 5.00
N LEU A 89 -18.09 -25.29 4.87
CA LEU A 89 -18.18 -24.57 3.61
C LEU A 89 -16.80 -24.10 3.15
N ILE A 90 -15.99 -23.49 4.05
CA ILE A 90 -14.62 -23.09 3.77
C ILE A 90 -13.78 -24.30 3.33
N ARG A 91 -13.90 -25.42 4.04
CA ARG A 91 -13.20 -26.64 3.65
C ARG A 91 -13.61 -27.13 2.26
N LYS A 92 -14.89 -26.98 1.89
CA LYS A 92 -15.43 -27.43 0.60
C LYS A 92 -15.00 -26.55 -0.56
N TYR A 93 -15.07 -25.21 -0.37
CA TYR A 93 -14.90 -24.25 -1.46
C TYR A 93 -13.54 -23.54 -1.44
N GLY A 94 -12.83 -23.55 -0.34
CA GLY A 94 -11.64 -22.77 -0.09
C GLY A 94 -11.97 -21.33 0.32
N GLY A 95 -10.93 -20.52 0.53
CA GLY A 95 -11.05 -19.09 0.84
C GLY A 95 -10.44 -18.71 2.17
N VAL A 96 -10.45 -17.39 2.45
CA VAL A 96 -10.03 -16.79 3.72
C VAL A 96 -11.27 -16.53 4.57
N VAL A 97 -11.21 -16.87 5.85
CA VAL A 97 -12.32 -16.63 6.77
C VAL A 97 -12.04 -15.46 7.71
N ILE A 98 -13.02 -14.56 7.86
CA ILE A 98 -12.96 -13.51 8.86
C ILE A 98 -13.63 -13.99 10.14
N GLY A 99 -12.84 -14.10 11.22
CA GLY A 99 -13.32 -14.48 12.55
C GLY A 99 -13.63 -13.26 13.40
N LEU A 100 -14.90 -13.07 13.75
CA LEU A 100 -15.34 -12.00 14.65
C LEU A 100 -14.99 -12.36 16.10
N ALA A 101 -14.29 -11.48 16.81
CA ALA A 101 -13.88 -11.70 18.21
C ALA A 101 -15.06 -11.53 19.20
N LEU A 102 -16.14 -12.28 18.97
CA LEU A 102 -17.35 -12.37 19.81
C LEU A 102 -17.83 -13.83 19.91
N ASP A 103 -18.53 -14.15 20.97
CA ASP A 103 -19.11 -15.48 21.19
C ASP A 103 -20.56 -15.43 21.68
N GLU A 104 -21.03 -16.48 22.35
CA GLU A 104 -22.38 -16.61 22.89
C GLU A 104 -22.72 -15.53 23.90
N ASP A 105 -21.72 -15.05 24.65
CA ASP A 105 -21.86 -13.99 25.68
C ASP A 105 -21.76 -12.57 25.07
N GLY A 106 -21.50 -12.48 23.76
CA GLY A 106 -21.38 -11.22 23.01
C GLY A 106 -19.93 -10.78 22.80
N ILE A 107 -19.70 -9.46 22.74
CA ILE A 107 -18.39 -8.86 22.52
C ILE A 107 -17.70 -8.64 23.88
N PRO A 108 -16.53 -9.27 24.15
CA PRO A 108 -15.82 -9.01 25.39
C PRO A 108 -15.40 -7.56 25.55
N ALA A 109 -15.59 -7.04 26.76
CA ALA A 109 -15.20 -5.67 27.10
C ALA A 109 -13.68 -5.47 27.19
N THR A 110 -12.89 -6.54 27.19
CA THR A 110 -11.43 -6.50 27.34
C THR A 110 -10.71 -7.07 26.12
N ALA A 111 -9.50 -6.57 25.85
CA ALA A 111 -8.63 -7.11 24.81
C ALA A 111 -8.28 -8.59 25.05
N GLU A 112 -8.05 -8.98 26.33
CA GLU A 112 -7.78 -10.38 26.69
C GLU A 112 -8.92 -11.29 26.25
N GLY A 113 -10.17 -10.94 26.57
CA GLY A 113 -11.35 -11.74 26.19
C GLY A 113 -11.45 -11.91 24.67
N ARG A 114 -11.24 -10.84 23.89
CA ARG A 114 -11.26 -10.88 22.43
C ARG A 114 -10.15 -11.77 21.88
N VAL A 115 -8.95 -11.71 22.43
CA VAL A 115 -7.81 -12.58 22.06
C VAL A 115 -8.11 -14.05 22.37
N GLN A 116 -8.78 -14.37 23.48
CA GLN A 116 -9.17 -15.75 23.80
C GLN A 116 -10.18 -16.31 22.80
N ILE A 117 -11.16 -15.49 22.39
CA ILE A 117 -12.09 -15.91 21.32
C ILE A 117 -11.37 -16.14 20.01
N ALA A 118 -10.44 -15.26 19.62
CA ALA A 118 -9.62 -15.46 18.42
C ALA A 118 -8.85 -16.80 18.46
N LYS A 119 -8.24 -17.13 19.60
CA LYS A 119 -7.57 -18.43 19.81
C LYS A 119 -8.55 -19.60 19.71
N LYS A 120 -9.79 -19.48 20.25
CA LYS A 120 -10.84 -20.47 20.11
C LYS A 120 -11.20 -20.71 18.63
N ILE A 121 -11.44 -19.63 17.87
CA ILE A 121 -11.76 -19.71 16.43
C ILE A 121 -10.64 -20.43 15.67
N ILE A 122 -9.38 -20.04 15.88
CA ILE A 122 -8.23 -20.64 15.21
C ILE A 122 -8.09 -22.13 15.55
N ALA A 123 -8.26 -22.49 16.82
CA ALA A 123 -8.18 -23.88 17.27
C ALA A 123 -9.29 -24.74 16.68
N GLU A 124 -10.51 -24.20 16.57
CA GLU A 124 -11.65 -24.89 15.99
C GLU A 124 -11.47 -25.06 14.46
N ALA A 125 -11.05 -24.00 13.76
CA ALA A 125 -10.76 -24.02 12.33
C ALA A 125 -9.72 -25.09 11.94
N ALA A 126 -8.72 -25.29 12.78
CA ALA A 126 -7.68 -26.29 12.58
C ALA A 126 -8.25 -27.73 12.51
N LYS A 127 -9.36 -28.04 13.20
CA LYS A 127 -10.03 -29.34 13.13
C LYS A 127 -10.63 -29.63 11.76
N TYR A 128 -10.95 -28.58 11.01
CA TYR A 128 -11.46 -28.65 9.63
C TYR A 128 -10.35 -28.57 8.58
N GLY A 129 -9.06 -28.46 9.02
CA GLY A 129 -7.92 -28.33 8.12
C GLY A 129 -7.73 -26.93 7.55
N ILE A 130 -8.36 -25.90 8.16
CA ILE A 130 -8.18 -24.49 7.82
C ILE A 130 -6.93 -24.00 8.55
N GLU A 131 -5.97 -23.49 7.79
CA GLU A 131 -4.71 -23.03 8.35
C GLU A 131 -4.83 -21.59 8.87
N LYS A 132 -3.99 -21.20 9.85
CA LYS A 132 -3.99 -19.86 10.43
C LYS A 132 -3.77 -18.75 9.39
N LYS A 133 -3.04 -19.01 8.30
CA LYS A 133 -2.83 -18.05 7.20
C LYS A 133 -4.12 -17.71 6.42
N ASP A 134 -5.11 -18.60 6.49
CA ASP A 134 -6.41 -18.45 5.83
C ASP A 134 -7.48 -17.89 6.79
N ILE A 135 -7.03 -17.34 7.96
CA ILE A 135 -7.89 -16.72 8.98
C ILE A 135 -7.47 -15.28 9.18
N VAL A 136 -8.44 -14.38 9.19
CA VAL A 136 -8.28 -12.97 9.54
C VAL A 136 -9.21 -12.66 10.71
N ILE A 137 -8.73 -12.04 11.77
CA ILE A 137 -9.55 -11.76 12.96
C ILE A 137 -10.02 -10.31 12.96
N ASP A 138 -11.34 -10.12 13.06
CA ASP A 138 -11.93 -8.81 13.33
C ASP A 138 -11.86 -8.52 14.84
N ALA A 139 -11.08 -7.49 15.18
CA ALA A 139 -10.91 -7.04 16.56
C ALA A 139 -12.14 -6.29 17.11
N LEU A 140 -13.12 -5.97 16.28
CA LEU A 140 -14.38 -5.27 16.55
C LEU A 140 -14.19 -3.85 17.11
N ALA A 141 -14.46 -2.84 16.29
CA ALA A 141 -14.47 -1.44 16.71
C ALA A 141 -15.82 -1.07 17.32
N MET A 142 -15.82 -0.77 18.61
CA MET A 142 -16.98 -0.24 19.33
C MET A 142 -16.93 1.27 19.32
N THR A 143 -18.12 1.91 19.17
CA THR A 143 -18.17 3.38 19.08
C THR A 143 -17.83 4.04 20.41
N ILE A 144 -16.95 5.05 20.37
CA ILE A 144 -16.55 5.80 21.57
C ILE A 144 -17.68 6.66 22.16
N SER A 145 -18.76 6.87 21.41
CA SER A 145 -19.93 7.59 21.90
C SER A 145 -20.71 6.81 22.97
N SER A 146 -20.67 5.48 22.94
CA SER A 146 -21.30 4.60 23.96
C SER A 146 -20.28 3.89 24.84
N GLU A 147 -19.07 3.62 24.31
CA GLU A 147 -17.99 2.92 25.00
C GLU A 147 -16.71 3.76 24.99
N PRO A 148 -16.50 4.65 25.97
CA PRO A 148 -15.36 5.57 25.99
C PRO A 148 -13.98 4.90 25.90
N GLU A 149 -13.83 3.68 26.42
CA GLU A 149 -12.59 2.90 26.34
C GLU A 149 -12.51 2.03 25.09
N GLY A 150 -13.54 2.00 24.23
CA GLY A 150 -13.65 1.12 23.06
C GLY A 150 -12.47 1.22 22.12
N ALA A 151 -11.98 2.43 21.85
CA ALA A 151 -10.81 2.64 21.00
C ALA A 151 -9.54 1.97 21.58
N LYS A 152 -9.28 2.16 22.86
CA LYS A 152 -8.10 1.59 23.55
C LYS A 152 -8.16 0.06 23.56
N VAL A 153 -9.31 -0.51 23.87
CA VAL A 153 -9.52 -1.96 23.85
C VAL A 153 -9.29 -2.53 22.46
N THR A 154 -9.82 -1.90 21.42
CA THR A 154 -9.63 -2.35 20.04
C THR A 154 -8.15 -2.27 19.62
N LEU A 155 -7.47 -1.16 19.88
CA LEU A 155 -6.04 -1.00 19.56
C LEU A 155 -5.15 -2.02 20.29
N GLU A 156 -5.41 -2.24 21.58
CA GLU A 156 -4.72 -3.26 22.36
C GLU A 156 -5.00 -4.68 21.83
N THR A 157 -6.24 -4.96 21.42
CA THR A 157 -6.60 -6.25 20.79
C THR A 157 -5.83 -6.47 19.51
N LEU A 158 -5.75 -5.48 18.61
CA LEU A 158 -4.99 -5.56 17.38
C LEU A 158 -3.51 -5.87 17.64
N ARG A 159 -2.89 -5.13 18.56
CA ARG A 159 -1.50 -5.32 18.96
C ARG A 159 -1.25 -6.74 19.46
N ARG A 160 -2.10 -7.24 20.36
CA ARG A 160 -1.96 -8.57 20.92
C ARG A 160 -2.22 -9.69 19.90
N LEU A 161 -3.19 -9.51 18.99
CA LEU A 161 -3.42 -10.45 17.90
C LEU A 161 -2.19 -10.58 17.00
N ARG A 162 -1.55 -9.46 16.68
CA ARG A 162 -0.29 -9.45 15.91
C ARG A 162 0.84 -10.11 16.70
N ASP A 163 1.10 -9.67 17.94
CA ASP A 163 2.31 -10.00 18.68
C ASP A 163 2.25 -11.39 19.36
N GLU A 164 1.07 -11.77 19.90
CA GLU A 164 0.92 -13.02 20.68
C GLU A 164 0.35 -14.16 19.83
N VAL A 165 -0.55 -13.86 18.88
CA VAL A 165 -1.23 -14.87 18.07
C VAL A 165 -0.57 -15.01 16.70
N GLY A 166 -0.08 -13.92 16.15
CA GLY A 166 0.53 -13.88 14.81
C GLY A 166 -0.48 -14.19 13.71
N VAL A 167 -1.65 -13.54 13.75
CA VAL A 167 -2.72 -13.68 12.77
C VAL A 167 -2.98 -12.33 12.10
N CYS A 168 -3.43 -12.35 10.84
CA CYS A 168 -3.90 -11.14 10.17
C CYS A 168 -5.18 -10.61 10.85
N THR A 169 -5.34 -9.30 10.82
CA THR A 169 -6.47 -8.61 11.47
C THR A 169 -7.25 -7.78 10.47
N VAL A 170 -8.54 -7.65 10.70
CA VAL A 170 -9.44 -6.76 9.95
C VAL A 170 -10.22 -5.86 10.91
N LEU A 171 -10.70 -4.74 10.43
CA LEU A 171 -11.49 -3.82 11.25
C LEU A 171 -12.41 -2.95 10.40
N GLY A 172 -13.68 -2.90 10.75
CA GLY A 172 -14.64 -1.87 10.30
C GLY A 172 -14.32 -0.53 10.96
N VAL A 173 -13.39 0.24 10.37
CA VAL A 173 -12.79 1.42 11.01
C VAL A 173 -13.82 2.49 11.39
N SER A 174 -14.79 2.73 10.52
CA SER A 174 -15.76 3.82 10.71
C SER A 174 -16.75 3.60 11.85
N ASN A 175 -16.83 2.40 12.43
CA ASN A 175 -17.67 2.10 13.57
C ASN A 175 -17.27 2.91 14.80
N ILE A 176 -15.99 3.23 14.96
CA ILE A 176 -15.44 3.95 16.11
C ILE A 176 -16.12 5.30 16.37
N SER A 177 -16.55 5.98 15.32
CA SER A 177 -17.08 7.34 15.35
C SER A 177 -18.61 7.40 15.21
N PHE A 178 -19.31 6.27 15.29
CA PHE A 178 -20.76 6.27 15.12
C PHE A 178 -21.43 7.21 16.16
N GLY A 179 -22.37 8.03 15.69
CA GLY A 179 -23.06 9.01 16.54
C GLY A 179 -22.27 10.32 16.78
N LEU A 180 -21.03 10.47 16.29
CA LEU A 180 -20.25 11.69 16.45
C LEU A 180 -20.38 12.62 15.22
N PRO A 181 -20.21 13.94 15.41
CA PRO A 181 -20.08 14.87 14.29
C PRO A 181 -18.70 14.76 13.64
N SER A 182 -18.56 15.21 12.40
CA SER A 182 -17.28 15.26 11.65
C SER A 182 -16.49 13.95 11.70
N ARG A 183 -17.18 12.85 11.52
CA ARG A 183 -16.65 11.48 11.60
C ARG A 183 -15.32 11.23 10.83
N PRO A 184 -15.10 11.82 9.65
CA PRO A 184 -13.85 11.60 8.92
C PRO A 184 -12.60 11.96 9.72
N ILE A 185 -12.64 12.97 10.58
CA ILE A 185 -11.51 13.36 11.45
C ILE A 185 -11.16 12.22 12.42
N VAL A 186 -12.15 11.68 13.11
CA VAL A 186 -11.93 10.58 14.09
C VAL A 186 -11.50 9.31 13.34
N ASN A 187 -12.15 9.00 12.23
CA ASN A 187 -11.89 7.79 11.45
C ASN A 187 -10.46 7.75 10.91
N SER A 188 -9.96 8.83 10.31
CA SER A 188 -8.62 8.86 9.72
C SER A 188 -7.52 8.74 10.77
N ILE A 189 -7.68 9.40 11.92
CA ILE A 189 -6.75 9.29 13.05
C ILE A 189 -6.78 7.88 13.63
N PHE A 190 -7.98 7.34 13.90
CA PHE A 190 -8.12 5.99 14.44
C PHE A 190 -7.56 4.94 13.47
N TYR A 191 -7.76 5.10 12.17
CA TYR A 191 -7.20 4.23 11.15
C TYR A 191 -5.66 4.20 11.19
N THR A 192 -5.03 5.37 11.30
CA THR A 192 -3.58 5.47 11.47
C THR A 192 -3.11 4.75 12.74
N MET A 193 -3.80 4.96 13.87
CA MET A 193 -3.49 4.28 15.13
C MET A 193 -3.69 2.76 15.01
N ALA A 194 -4.73 2.31 14.33
CA ALA A 194 -5.01 0.89 14.12
C ALA A 194 -3.92 0.22 13.26
N MET A 195 -3.50 0.83 12.16
CA MET A 195 -2.37 0.35 11.34
C MET A 195 -1.10 0.23 12.16
N GLN A 196 -0.77 1.23 13.00
CA GLN A 196 0.38 1.18 13.91
C GLN A 196 0.29 0.04 14.91
N ASN A 197 -0.91 -0.34 15.35
CA ASN A 197 -1.15 -1.44 16.28
C ASN A 197 -1.32 -2.81 15.60
N GLY A 198 -1.12 -2.92 14.28
CA GLY A 198 -1.10 -4.21 13.58
C GLY A 198 -2.35 -4.54 12.79
N LEU A 199 -3.16 -3.54 12.41
CA LEU A 199 -4.24 -3.75 11.46
C LEU A 199 -3.68 -4.15 10.10
N SER A 200 -4.11 -5.30 9.59
CA SER A 200 -3.69 -5.83 8.28
C SER A 200 -4.64 -5.40 7.17
N VAL A 201 -5.94 -5.36 7.43
CA VAL A 201 -7.00 -5.02 6.47
C VAL A 201 -7.96 -4.02 7.10
N GLY A 202 -8.14 -2.87 6.47
CA GLY A 202 -9.14 -1.89 6.90
C GLY A 202 -10.38 -1.93 6.00
N ILE A 203 -11.56 -2.17 6.59
CA ILE A 203 -12.84 -1.95 5.90
C ILE A 203 -13.13 -0.46 6.01
N ILE A 204 -12.93 0.25 4.91
CA ILE A 204 -13.03 1.71 4.82
C ILE A 204 -13.75 2.11 3.54
N ASN A 205 -14.23 3.34 3.50
CA ASN A 205 -14.70 3.92 2.23
C ASN A 205 -13.50 4.55 1.49
N PRO A 206 -13.02 3.98 0.37
CA PRO A 206 -11.90 4.53 -0.40
C PRO A 206 -12.24 5.85 -1.10
N ASN A 207 -13.51 6.21 -1.22
CA ASN A 207 -13.94 7.53 -1.70
C ASN A 207 -13.76 8.63 -0.64
N SER A 208 -13.45 8.27 0.61
CA SER A 208 -13.13 9.23 1.67
C SER A 208 -11.67 9.69 1.54
N GLU A 209 -11.50 10.94 1.14
CA GLU A 209 -10.17 11.54 0.97
C GLU A 209 -9.33 11.48 2.25
N ASP A 210 -9.94 11.72 3.42
CA ASP A 210 -9.24 11.70 4.71
C ASP A 210 -8.73 10.29 5.07
N MET A 211 -9.50 9.25 4.76
CA MET A 211 -9.08 7.87 4.98
C MET A 211 -7.90 7.49 4.07
N MET A 212 -7.99 7.85 2.79
CA MET A 212 -6.91 7.57 1.84
C MET A 212 -5.65 8.38 2.12
N LYS A 213 -5.78 9.65 2.54
CA LYS A 213 -4.63 10.46 3.02
C LYS A 213 -3.92 9.77 4.20
N ALA A 214 -4.68 9.26 5.17
CA ALA A 214 -4.12 8.53 6.30
C ALA A 214 -3.34 7.28 5.85
N TRP A 215 -3.90 6.52 4.90
CA TRP A 215 -3.27 5.31 4.36
C TRP A 215 -1.95 5.62 3.63
N TYR A 216 -1.97 6.52 2.66
CA TYR A 216 -0.76 6.88 1.91
C TYR A 216 0.33 7.48 2.80
N ALA A 217 -0.04 8.39 3.73
CA ALA A 217 0.91 9.01 4.65
C ALA A 217 1.53 7.96 5.60
N TYR A 218 0.74 7.04 6.14
CA TYR A 218 1.24 5.97 7.00
C TYR A 218 2.24 5.07 6.26
N HIS A 219 1.93 4.65 5.04
CA HIS A 219 2.81 3.79 4.25
C HIS A 219 4.14 4.46 3.92
N ALA A 220 4.12 5.76 3.59
CA ALA A 220 5.32 6.54 3.37
C ALA A 220 6.16 6.67 4.66
N LEU A 221 5.53 6.99 5.80
CA LEU A 221 6.20 7.15 7.09
C LEU A 221 6.83 5.86 7.61
N MET A 222 6.19 4.72 7.36
CA MET A 222 6.65 3.40 7.82
C MET A 222 7.57 2.70 6.81
N ASN A 223 7.97 3.40 5.73
CA ASN A 223 8.80 2.85 4.65
C ASN A 223 8.18 1.60 3.99
N LEU A 224 6.85 1.54 3.92
CA LEU A 224 6.07 0.53 3.19
C LEU A 224 5.81 0.97 1.74
N ASP A 225 5.98 2.25 1.46
CA ASP A 225 5.95 2.87 0.14
C ASP A 225 7.38 3.27 -0.22
N SER A 226 8.03 2.45 -1.04
CA SER A 226 9.42 2.65 -1.45
C SER A 226 9.59 4.01 -2.10
N ASN A 227 10.53 4.81 -1.57
CA ASN A 227 10.83 6.16 -2.07
C ASN A 227 9.62 7.11 -2.10
N CYS A 228 8.57 6.82 -1.34
CA CYS A 228 7.30 7.56 -1.32
C CYS A 228 6.62 7.66 -2.70
N GLU A 229 6.82 6.67 -3.56
CA GLU A 229 6.37 6.70 -4.96
C GLU A 229 4.84 6.81 -5.08
N ASN A 230 4.11 5.96 -4.35
CA ASN A 230 2.65 5.98 -4.36
C ASN A 230 2.10 7.28 -3.77
N TYR A 231 2.71 7.78 -2.67
CA TYR A 231 2.34 9.05 -2.06
C TYR A 231 2.54 10.21 -3.02
N ILE A 232 3.72 10.28 -3.67
CA ILE A 232 4.04 11.32 -4.64
C ILE A 232 3.07 11.27 -5.83
N ASN A 233 2.87 10.10 -6.42
CA ASN A 233 1.97 9.93 -7.57
C ASN A 233 0.52 10.33 -7.25
N LYS A 234 0.06 10.09 -6.02
CA LYS A 234 -1.31 10.44 -5.60
C LYS A 234 -1.47 11.94 -5.34
N TYR A 235 -0.45 12.61 -4.77
CA TYR A 235 -0.60 13.98 -4.24
C TYR A 235 0.25 15.05 -4.94
N ALA A 236 1.18 14.66 -5.82
CA ALA A 236 1.87 15.60 -6.67
C ALA A 236 0.89 16.17 -7.69
N GLN A 237 0.17 17.23 -7.32
CA GLN A 237 -0.71 17.93 -8.25
C GLN A 237 0.12 18.71 -9.24
N GLN A 238 0.07 18.31 -10.52
CA GLN A 238 0.43 19.21 -11.61
C GLN A 238 -0.64 19.16 -12.70
N PRO A 239 -1.16 20.32 -13.09
CA PRO A 239 -1.91 20.44 -14.32
C PRO A 239 -0.89 20.24 -15.48
N GLY A 240 -0.87 19.06 -16.08
CA GLY A 240 -0.11 18.82 -17.31
C GLY A 240 0.93 17.71 -17.32
N THR A 241 1.23 17.05 -16.21
CA THR A 241 2.03 15.83 -16.23
C THR A 241 1.12 14.63 -15.96
N ALA A 242 0.80 13.90 -17.03
CA ALA A 242 0.26 12.56 -16.87
C ALA A 242 1.23 11.74 -16.00
N PRO A 243 0.74 10.86 -15.10
CA PRO A 243 1.62 9.96 -14.37
C PRO A 243 2.46 9.20 -15.38
N VAL A 244 3.78 9.26 -15.25
CA VAL A 244 4.71 8.45 -16.04
C VAL A 244 4.66 7.02 -15.48
N LEU A 245 3.49 6.43 -15.51
CA LEU A 245 3.27 4.99 -15.54
C LEU A 245 2.81 4.67 -16.96
N ALA A 246 3.72 4.75 -17.90
CA ALA A 246 3.54 4.12 -19.19
C ALA A 246 3.65 2.61 -18.99
N THR A 247 2.56 1.98 -18.60
CA THR A 247 2.30 0.60 -18.95
C THR A 247 2.13 0.54 -20.46
N GLY A 248 3.10 -0.06 -21.14
CA GLY A 248 2.86 -0.60 -22.47
C GLY A 248 3.00 0.36 -23.66
N SER A 249 4.21 0.66 -24.04
CA SER A 249 4.63 0.60 -25.44
C SER A 249 6.07 0.09 -25.47
N ALA A 250 6.33 -0.90 -26.31
CA ALA A 250 7.65 -1.49 -26.53
C ALA A 250 8.57 -0.51 -27.26
N HIS A 251 8.88 0.62 -26.64
CA HIS A 251 10.02 1.42 -27.00
C HIS A 251 11.22 0.94 -26.18
N LYS A 252 12.30 0.57 -26.87
CA LYS A 252 13.58 0.20 -26.25
C LYS A 252 13.93 1.31 -25.24
N MET A 253 14.02 0.96 -23.96
CA MET A 253 14.33 1.90 -22.89
C MET A 253 15.67 2.55 -23.18
N THR A 254 15.75 3.88 -23.14
CA THR A 254 17.01 4.63 -23.35
C THR A 254 17.70 4.83 -22.00
N LEU A 255 19.03 5.04 -22.01
CA LEU A 255 19.80 5.34 -20.81
C LEU A 255 19.26 6.60 -20.11
N LYS A 256 18.95 7.65 -20.91
CA LYS A 256 18.32 8.86 -20.43
C LYS A 256 17.03 8.57 -19.66
N SER A 257 16.13 7.78 -20.24
CA SER A 257 14.86 7.42 -19.58
C SER A 257 15.07 6.57 -18.33
N ALA A 258 16.05 5.66 -18.30
CA ALA A 258 16.38 4.87 -17.13
C ALA A 258 16.87 5.74 -15.96
N ILE A 259 17.70 6.75 -16.25
CA ILE A 259 18.21 7.70 -15.27
C ILE A 259 17.07 8.62 -14.77
N GLU A 260 16.26 9.20 -15.65
CA GLU A 260 15.13 10.07 -15.26
C GLU A 260 14.12 9.35 -14.36
N ARG A 261 13.95 8.04 -14.54
CA ARG A 261 13.08 7.19 -13.73
C ARG A 261 13.77 6.58 -12.51
N GLY A 262 15.08 6.80 -12.34
CA GLY A 262 15.85 6.26 -11.22
C GLY A 262 16.07 4.74 -11.24
N LEU A 263 16.01 4.12 -12.42
CA LEU A 263 16.14 2.67 -12.61
C LEU A 263 17.62 2.28 -12.67
N ARG A 264 18.19 1.95 -11.52
CA ARG A 264 19.63 1.73 -11.33
C ARG A 264 20.15 0.53 -12.12
N GLU A 265 19.45 -0.60 -12.11
CA GLU A 265 19.90 -1.82 -12.78
C GLU A 265 19.82 -1.71 -14.28
N GLU A 266 18.75 -1.11 -14.80
CA GLU A 266 18.57 -0.82 -16.22
C GLU A 266 19.61 0.18 -16.72
N ALA A 267 19.88 1.24 -15.95
CA ALA A 267 20.92 2.21 -16.31
C ALA A 267 22.29 1.55 -16.43
N ASN A 268 22.65 0.66 -15.50
CA ASN A 268 23.88 -0.12 -15.54
C ASN A 268 23.92 -1.03 -16.78
N SER A 269 22.86 -1.82 -17.03
CA SER A 269 22.78 -2.75 -18.15
C SER A 269 22.87 -2.04 -19.51
N ILE A 270 22.06 -0.98 -19.69
CA ILE A 270 22.04 -0.21 -20.94
C ILE A 270 23.40 0.44 -21.19
N THR A 271 24.04 0.98 -20.14
CA THR A 271 25.38 1.57 -20.28
C THR A 271 26.42 0.53 -20.67
N SER A 272 26.34 -0.68 -20.10
CA SER A 272 27.22 -1.80 -20.42
C SER A 272 27.10 -2.27 -21.89
N GLU A 273 25.88 -2.15 -22.45
CA GLU A 273 25.66 -2.40 -23.88
C GLU A 273 26.19 -1.25 -24.74
N MET A 274 25.84 -0.01 -24.40
CA MET A 274 26.18 1.17 -25.21
C MET A 274 27.68 1.39 -25.34
N ILE A 275 28.47 1.11 -24.30
CA ILE A 275 29.92 1.33 -24.30
C ILE A 275 30.67 0.34 -25.22
N GLN A 276 30.00 -0.67 -25.74
CA GLN A 276 30.57 -1.55 -26.75
C GLN A 276 30.55 -0.89 -28.16
N GLU A 277 29.64 0.06 -28.38
CA GLU A 277 29.36 0.67 -29.67
C GLU A 277 29.71 2.16 -29.71
N LYS A 278 29.67 2.85 -28.57
CA LYS A 278 29.90 4.30 -28.46
C LYS A 278 31.05 4.64 -27.51
N ASP A 279 31.67 5.79 -27.74
CA ASP A 279 32.67 6.34 -26.81
C ASP A 279 32.05 6.74 -25.46
N GLY A 280 32.78 6.51 -24.37
CA GLY A 280 32.32 6.82 -23.02
C GLY A 280 32.02 8.29 -22.82
N LEU A 281 32.79 9.21 -23.40
CA LEU A 281 32.54 10.65 -23.33
C LEU A 281 31.27 11.05 -24.11
N GLU A 282 30.99 10.41 -25.21
CA GLU A 282 29.77 10.61 -26.02
C GLU A 282 28.53 10.22 -25.19
N ILE A 283 28.56 9.05 -24.53
CA ILE A 283 27.46 8.59 -23.67
C ILE A 283 27.21 9.56 -22.51
N ILE A 284 28.28 10.09 -21.88
CA ILE A 284 28.17 11.07 -20.82
C ILE A 284 27.47 12.33 -21.32
N ASN A 285 27.92 12.88 -22.45
CA ASN A 285 27.42 14.17 -22.94
C ASN A 285 26.03 14.08 -23.59
N GLU A 286 25.70 12.96 -24.24
CA GLU A 286 24.43 12.83 -24.95
C GLU A 286 23.30 12.24 -24.11
N GLU A 287 23.62 11.41 -23.09
CA GLU A 287 22.62 10.69 -22.32
C GLU A 287 22.63 11.10 -20.83
N LEU A 288 23.78 10.99 -20.12
CA LEU A 288 23.83 11.22 -18.69
C LEU A 288 23.55 12.68 -18.30
N ILE A 289 24.31 13.62 -18.89
CA ILE A 289 24.19 15.04 -18.57
C ILE A 289 22.80 15.57 -18.90
N PRO A 290 22.21 15.30 -20.08
CA PRO A 290 20.84 15.71 -20.38
C PRO A 290 19.80 15.10 -19.45
N ALA A 291 19.95 13.84 -19.04
CA ALA A 291 19.04 13.22 -18.06
C ALA A 291 19.09 13.93 -16.72
N LEU A 292 20.29 14.16 -16.16
CA LEU A 292 20.47 14.83 -14.88
C LEU A 292 19.98 16.29 -14.93
N ASN A 293 20.16 16.99 -16.03
CA ASN A 293 19.64 18.34 -16.23
C ASN A 293 18.10 18.35 -16.20
N THR A 294 17.46 17.41 -16.92
CA THR A 294 15.99 17.26 -16.90
C THR A 294 15.46 17.05 -15.49
N VAL A 295 16.11 16.15 -14.74
CA VAL A 295 15.73 15.85 -13.34
C VAL A 295 15.97 17.04 -12.42
N GLY A 296 17.11 17.74 -12.57
CA GLY A 296 17.46 18.94 -11.81
C GLY A 296 16.47 20.09 -12.04
N GLU A 297 16.15 20.38 -13.30
CA GLU A 297 15.12 21.37 -13.64
C GLU A 297 13.74 20.97 -13.11
N GLY A 298 13.39 19.69 -13.18
CA GLY A 298 12.15 19.17 -12.62
C GLY A 298 12.09 19.40 -11.10
N PHE A 299 13.19 19.16 -10.40
CA PHE A 299 13.27 19.41 -8.96
C PHE A 299 13.15 20.91 -8.63
N GLU A 300 13.82 21.78 -9.38
CA GLU A 300 13.72 23.23 -9.22
C GLU A 300 12.30 23.76 -9.48
N LYS A 301 11.60 23.19 -10.47
CA LYS A 301 10.21 23.53 -10.81
C LYS A 301 9.17 22.85 -9.88
N GLY A 302 9.59 21.99 -8.95
CA GLY A 302 8.71 21.22 -8.05
C GLY A 302 7.93 20.10 -8.76
N THR A 303 8.40 19.63 -9.91
CA THR A 303 7.82 18.51 -10.68
C THR A 303 8.49 17.17 -10.38
N VAL A 304 9.70 17.21 -9.86
CA VAL A 304 10.46 16.07 -9.33
C VAL A 304 10.68 16.29 -7.85
N PHE A 305 10.45 15.27 -7.04
CA PHE A 305 10.59 15.34 -5.59
C PHE A 305 11.93 14.74 -5.13
N LEU A 306 12.32 15.04 -3.89
CA LEU A 306 13.63 14.63 -3.37
C LEU A 306 13.91 13.11 -3.49
N PRO A 307 12.98 12.18 -3.18
CA PRO A 307 13.23 10.76 -3.38
C PRO A 307 13.54 10.40 -4.84
N GLN A 308 12.81 10.98 -5.80
CA GLN A 308 13.02 10.76 -7.23
C GLN A 308 14.37 11.30 -7.68
N LEU A 309 14.76 12.49 -7.22
CA LEU A 309 16.08 13.09 -7.48
C LEU A 309 17.21 12.16 -7.00
N LEU A 310 17.09 11.60 -5.79
CA LEU A 310 18.08 10.68 -5.23
C LEU A 310 18.15 9.37 -6.02
N MET A 311 17.03 8.81 -6.43
CA MET A 311 16.99 7.61 -7.27
C MET A 311 17.67 7.84 -8.63
N SER A 312 17.38 8.98 -9.27
CA SER A 312 18.00 9.36 -10.54
C SER A 312 19.52 9.54 -10.39
N ALA A 313 19.96 10.15 -9.28
CA ALA A 313 21.39 10.29 -8.98
C ALA A 313 22.09 8.93 -8.77
N GLU A 314 21.45 7.97 -8.07
CA GLU A 314 22.00 6.63 -7.91
C GLU A 314 22.00 5.83 -9.23
N ALA A 315 21.00 6.00 -10.08
CA ALA A 315 20.99 5.40 -11.43
C ALA A 315 22.13 5.96 -12.31
N ALA A 316 22.32 7.29 -12.31
CA ALA A 316 23.41 7.94 -13.01
C ALA A 316 24.78 7.48 -12.47
N LYS A 317 24.94 7.34 -11.16
CA LYS A 317 26.17 6.82 -10.54
C LYS A 317 26.48 5.39 -10.95
N ALA A 318 25.47 4.54 -11.08
CA ALA A 318 25.66 3.17 -11.58
C ALA A 318 26.12 3.15 -13.03
N ALA A 319 25.52 3.97 -13.90
CA ALA A 319 25.95 4.15 -15.27
C ALA A 319 27.40 4.68 -15.35
N PHE A 320 27.72 5.67 -14.54
CA PHE A 320 29.06 6.27 -14.48
C PHE A 320 30.14 5.27 -14.03
N ALA A 321 29.79 4.36 -13.10
CA ALA A 321 30.73 3.33 -12.63
C ALA A 321 31.15 2.39 -13.78
N VAL A 322 30.21 1.99 -14.65
CA VAL A 322 30.48 1.18 -15.84
C VAL A 322 31.39 1.91 -16.82
N LEU A 323 31.10 3.18 -17.10
CA LEU A 323 31.92 4.01 -17.99
C LEU A 323 33.33 4.17 -17.45
N LYS A 324 33.49 4.45 -16.17
CA LYS A 324 34.78 4.62 -15.51
C LYS A 324 35.64 3.36 -15.58
N GLU A 325 35.08 2.19 -15.26
CA GLU A 325 35.79 0.91 -15.32
C GLU A 325 36.35 0.64 -16.73
N LYS A 326 35.56 0.93 -17.75
CA LYS A 326 35.98 0.75 -19.15
C LYS A 326 37.06 1.76 -19.58
N MET A 327 36.91 3.04 -19.22
CA MET A 327 37.87 4.10 -19.53
C MET A 327 39.22 3.87 -18.82
N GLU A 328 39.21 3.40 -17.57
CA GLU A 328 40.42 3.02 -16.87
C GLU A 328 41.12 1.83 -17.52
N SER A 329 40.37 0.87 -18.06
CA SER A 329 40.94 -0.31 -18.77
C SER A 329 41.46 0.03 -20.13
N SER A 330 40.98 1.10 -20.77
CA SER A 330 41.47 1.58 -22.11
C SER A 330 42.68 2.51 -22.01
N GLY A 331 43.11 2.90 -20.81
CA GLY A 331 44.24 3.79 -20.56
C GLY A 331 43.92 5.29 -20.77
N GLU A 332 42.67 5.65 -20.96
CA GLU A 332 42.23 7.04 -21.01
C GLU A 332 42.06 7.57 -19.58
N VAL A 333 43.02 8.40 -19.15
CA VAL A 333 42.97 9.06 -17.85
C VAL A 333 41.90 10.18 -17.91
N GLN A 334 40.80 10.01 -17.24
CA GLN A 334 39.86 11.13 -17.02
C GLN A 334 40.57 12.24 -16.26
N GLU A 335 40.79 13.39 -16.84
CA GLU A 335 41.19 14.58 -16.12
C GLU A 335 40.02 14.95 -15.18
N LYS A 336 40.25 14.81 -13.84
CA LYS A 336 39.31 15.31 -12.85
C LYS A 336 39.14 16.80 -13.08
N LYS A 337 37.89 17.28 -13.18
CA LYS A 337 37.56 18.70 -13.41
C LYS A 337 38.10 19.64 -12.33
N GLY A 338 38.39 19.10 -11.14
CA GLY A 338 38.93 19.83 -10.01
C GLY A 338 38.56 19.21 -8.67
N LYS A 339 39.05 19.78 -7.57
CA LYS A 339 38.71 19.40 -6.21
C LYS A 339 37.72 20.36 -5.61
N ILE A 340 36.66 19.84 -4.98
CA ILE A 340 35.64 20.61 -4.26
C ILE A 340 35.60 20.13 -2.83
N ILE A 341 35.66 21.06 -1.87
CA ILE A 341 35.55 20.77 -0.46
C ILE A 341 34.10 21.10 -0.03
N LEU A 342 33.42 20.14 0.55
CA LEU A 342 32.09 20.31 1.16
C LEU A 342 32.21 20.19 2.68
N ALA A 343 31.55 21.09 3.40
CA ALA A 343 31.42 21.01 4.84
C ALA A 343 30.07 21.59 5.28
N THR A 344 29.52 21.06 6.36
CA THR A 344 28.35 21.67 7.01
C THR A 344 28.80 22.82 7.88
N VAL A 345 28.09 23.97 7.82
CA VAL A 345 28.42 25.16 8.61
C VAL A 345 28.24 24.85 10.10
N LYS A 346 29.16 25.36 10.94
CA LYS A 346 29.11 25.16 12.38
C LYS A 346 27.76 25.60 12.97
N GLY A 347 27.09 24.65 13.62
CA GLY A 347 25.77 24.84 14.23
C GLY A 347 24.57 24.42 13.36
N ASP A 348 24.79 24.05 12.10
CA ASP A 348 23.77 23.44 11.25
C ASP A 348 23.81 21.91 11.42
N ILE A 349 22.63 21.31 11.64
CA ILE A 349 22.46 19.86 11.77
C ILE A 349 21.94 19.20 10.47
N HIS A 350 21.64 20.01 9.43
CA HIS A 350 20.99 19.57 8.20
C HIS A 350 22.02 19.08 7.15
N ASP A 351 22.35 17.79 7.19
CA ASP A 351 23.31 17.19 6.25
C ASP A 351 22.72 16.78 4.90
N ILE A 352 21.39 16.72 4.77
CA ILE A 352 20.72 16.19 3.57
C ILE A 352 21.13 16.99 2.33
N GLY A 353 21.05 18.31 2.39
CA GLY A 353 21.41 19.19 1.28
C GLY A 353 22.86 19.02 0.84
N LYS A 354 23.81 18.94 1.78
CA LYS A 354 25.23 18.72 1.52
C LYS A 354 25.45 17.37 0.81
N ASN A 355 24.81 16.31 1.28
CA ASN A 355 24.96 14.97 0.70
C ASN A 355 24.43 14.89 -0.73
N ILE A 356 23.33 15.60 -1.03
CA ILE A 356 22.79 15.71 -2.39
C ILE A 356 23.80 16.42 -3.31
N VAL A 357 24.32 17.56 -2.86
CA VAL A 357 25.32 18.33 -3.62
C VAL A 357 26.58 17.50 -3.85
N LYS A 358 27.04 16.72 -2.84
CA LYS A 358 28.17 15.79 -2.97
C LYS A 358 27.94 14.80 -4.09
N VAL A 359 26.82 14.07 -4.09
CA VAL A 359 26.49 13.05 -5.10
C VAL A 359 26.44 13.67 -6.50
N LEU A 360 25.83 14.84 -6.65
CA LEU A 360 25.76 15.54 -7.93
C LEU A 360 27.17 15.94 -8.44
N LEU A 361 28.01 16.52 -7.59
CA LEU A 361 29.36 16.93 -7.97
C LEU A 361 30.27 15.74 -8.31
N GLU A 362 30.18 14.64 -7.58
CA GLU A 362 30.90 13.40 -7.89
C GLU A 362 30.47 12.86 -9.28
N ASN A 363 29.19 12.96 -9.63
CA ASN A 363 28.67 12.58 -10.96
C ASN A 363 29.17 13.51 -12.08
N TYR A 364 29.48 14.75 -11.77
CA TYR A 364 30.09 15.69 -12.72
C TYR A 364 31.62 15.58 -12.82
N SER A 365 32.21 14.50 -12.28
CA SER A 365 33.66 14.22 -12.29
C SER A 365 34.52 15.19 -11.46
N PHE A 366 33.95 15.79 -10.43
CA PHE A 366 34.72 16.50 -9.41
C PHE A 366 35.23 15.55 -8.32
N ASP A 367 36.42 15.83 -7.78
CA ASP A 367 36.96 15.16 -6.60
C ASP A 367 36.39 15.84 -5.35
N VAL A 368 35.39 15.23 -4.71
CA VAL A 368 34.71 15.85 -3.60
C VAL A 368 35.28 15.37 -2.26
N ILE A 369 35.82 16.31 -1.50
CA ILE A 369 36.33 16.10 -0.16
C ILE A 369 35.24 16.54 0.83
N ASP A 370 34.61 15.60 1.49
CA ASP A 370 33.60 15.86 2.52
C ASP A 370 34.26 15.98 3.89
N LEU A 371 34.26 17.16 4.48
CA LEU A 371 34.82 17.41 5.80
C LEU A 371 33.84 17.10 6.95
N GLY A 372 32.63 16.62 6.64
CA GLY A 372 31.62 16.32 7.66
C GLY A 372 30.96 17.57 8.23
N LYS A 373 30.76 17.56 9.54
CA LYS A 373 30.15 18.66 10.31
C LYS A 373 31.23 19.48 11.02
#